data_4181a0f657f224af4db864190307913f
#
_entry.id   4181a0f657f224af4db864190307913f
#
_cell.length_a   1.000
_cell.length_b   1.000
_cell.length_c   1.000
_cell.angle_alpha   90.00
_cell.angle_beta   90.00
_cell.angle_gamma   90.00
#
_symmetry.space_group_name_H-M   'P 1'
#
loop_
_entity.id
_entity.type
_entity.pdbx_description
1 polymer ?
#
loop_
_entity_poly.entity_id
_entity_poly.type
_entity_poly.pdbx_seq_one_letter_code
_entity_poly.pdbx_strand_id
1 'polypeptide(L)'
;MLLGLTTVVYAINPEREYKWTPDTRGLKYSEYQVKTTDNFTINVWEYGLPDSVKSDRTIILVGTDAGNMSYLIWQAKAFVSKGLRVIAFDYRGFGKSSDFTINKDFLFYTEFGLDLDSVIRATREKYPNDKIGLYSMSMGTHVSLWRKEKVDFSIAEGFYHDPQKVVNRIKVNKGETTLLPQGAKPITRLKEKTPTMIFCASNDKTTMTEDAKEFAKRNRVTIIEFNGDHLGGMNVFRKNEYGDEYTDKMIDFLNKSGV
;
A
#
# COMPACT_ATOMS: atom_id res chain seq x y z
N MET A 1 -17.69 -8.08 39.08
CA MET A 1 -18.10 -7.20 37.97
C MET A 1 -16.85 -6.93 37.13
N LEU A 2 -16.59 -7.75 36.13
CA LEU A 2 -15.47 -7.53 35.19
C LEU A 2 -15.89 -6.38 34.26
N LEU A 3 -15.24 -5.23 34.41
CA LEU A 3 -15.27 -4.17 33.39
C LEU A 3 -14.51 -4.71 32.18
N GLY A 4 -15.27 -5.15 31.15
CA GLY A 4 -14.71 -5.45 29.86
C GLY A 4 -14.12 -4.16 29.29
N LEU A 5 -12.78 -4.11 29.20
CA LEU A 5 -12.07 -3.12 28.40
C LEU A 5 -12.48 -3.37 26.93
N THR A 6 -13.48 -2.64 26.46
CA THR A 6 -13.74 -2.54 25.02
C THR A 6 -12.55 -1.80 24.41
N THR A 7 -11.66 -2.55 23.77
CA THR A 7 -10.63 -1.94 22.91
C THR A 7 -11.35 -1.23 21.77
N VAL A 8 -11.34 0.09 21.79
CA VAL A 8 -11.84 0.89 20.66
C VAL A 8 -10.92 0.61 19.47
N VAL A 9 -11.44 -0.05 18.46
CA VAL A 9 -10.73 -0.29 17.20
C VAL A 9 -11.09 0.86 16.26
N TYR A 10 -10.10 1.61 15.84
CA TYR A 10 -10.26 2.73 14.92
C TYR A 10 -10.14 2.26 13.47
N ALA A 11 -10.84 2.93 12.55
CA ALA A 11 -10.73 2.68 11.12
C ALA A 11 -9.40 3.24 10.54
N ILE A 12 -8.89 4.35 11.12
CA ILE A 12 -7.54 4.86 10.86
C ILE A 12 -6.82 5.07 12.18
N ASN A 13 -5.60 4.56 12.30
CA ASN A 13 -4.78 4.70 13.51
C ASN A 13 -3.33 5.09 13.19
N PRO A 14 -3.07 6.35 12.80
CA PRO A 14 -1.73 6.82 12.48
C PRO A 14 -0.84 6.88 13.71
N GLU A 15 0.42 6.54 13.53
CA GLU A 15 1.48 6.74 14.52
C GLU A 15 2.46 7.80 14.01
N ARG A 16 2.85 8.74 14.90
CA ARG A 16 3.82 9.78 14.56
C ARG A 16 5.26 9.31 14.76
N GLU A 17 5.50 8.47 15.76
CA GLU A 17 6.81 7.93 16.07
C GLU A 17 7.13 6.70 15.22
N TYR A 18 8.36 6.65 14.69
CA TYR A 18 8.84 5.47 13.99
C TYR A 18 9.24 4.37 14.96
N LYS A 19 8.67 3.20 14.78
CA LYS A 19 9.00 2.03 15.58
C LYS A 19 10.38 1.46 15.23
N TRP A 20 10.77 1.59 13.97
CA TRP A 20 12.08 1.19 13.45
C TRP A 20 12.53 2.20 12.39
N THR A 21 13.85 2.23 12.16
CA THR A 21 14.44 2.90 11.00
C THR A 21 15.14 1.87 10.10
N PRO A 22 15.29 2.11 8.79
CA PRO A 22 15.86 1.13 7.87
C PRO A 22 17.24 0.64 8.24
N ASP A 23 18.11 1.52 8.79
CA ASP A 23 19.46 1.19 9.25
C ASP A 23 19.45 0.16 10.38
N THR A 24 18.43 0.16 11.27
CA THR A 24 18.29 -0.86 12.33
C THR A 24 18.03 -2.26 11.76
N ARG A 25 17.74 -2.38 10.47
CA ARG A 25 17.53 -3.61 9.72
C ARG A 25 18.58 -3.86 8.64
N GLY A 26 19.70 -3.09 8.69
CA GLY A 26 20.81 -3.23 7.77
C GLY A 26 20.53 -2.70 6.37
N LEU A 27 19.55 -1.80 6.21
CA LEU A 27 19.19 -1.19 4.94
C LEU A 27 19.77 0.22 4.85
N LYS A 28 20.47 0.53 3.77
CA LYS A 28 20.84 1.90 3.43
C LYS A 28 19.59 2.65 2.98
N TYR A 29 19.43 3.90 3.39
CA TYR A 29 18.34 4.75 2.94
C TYR A 29 18.70 6.22 2.97
N SER A 30 17.93 7.02 2.26
CA SER A 30 17.89 8.47 2.40
C SER A 30 16.46 8.92 2.76
N GLU A 31 16.38 9.99 3.55
CA GLU A 31 15.12 10.60 3.95
C GLU A 31 15.02 11.98 3.31
N TYR A 32 13.90 12.28 2.68
CA TYR A 32 13.62 13.59 2.08
C TYR A 32 12.13 13.91 2.11
N GLN A 33 11.80 15.13 1.72
CA GLN A 33 10.43 15.62 1.74
C GLN A 33 9.95 15.98 0.34
N VAL A 34 8.67 15.70 0.09
CA VAL A 34 7.96 16.04 -1.15
C VAL A 34 6.80 16.96 -0.80
N LYS A 35 6.62 18.05 -1.57
CA LYS A 35 5.47 18.95 -1.44
C LYS A 35 4.31 18.49 -2.29
N THR A 36 3.12 18.49 -1.67
CA THR A 36 1.86 18.26 -2.37
C THR A 36 1.35 19.54 -3.05
N THR A 37 0.42 19.40 -4.00
CA THR A 37 -0.18 20.53 -4.70
C THR A 37 -1.02 21.44 -3.80
N ASP A 38 -1.45 20.94 -2.65
CA ASP A 38 -2.20 21.66 -1.61
C ASP A 38 -1.32 22.06 -0.40
N ASN A 39 0.01 22.13 -0.61
CA ASN A 39 1.03 22.63 0.34
C ASN A 39 1.33 21.79 1.58
N PHE A 40 0.93 20.51 1.62
CA PHE A 40 1.41 19.60 2.65
C PHE A 40 2.82 19.12 2.31
N THR A 41 3.55 18.69 3.32
CA THR A 41 4.88 18.08 3.18
C THR A 41 4.80 16.62 3.53
N ILE A 42 5.21 15.76 2.62
CA ILE A 42 5.18 14.30 2.75
C ILE A 42 6.59 13.80 2.98
N ASN A 43 6.79 13.07 4.06
CA ASN A 43 8.07 12.47 4.39
C ASN A 43 8.26 11.17 3.63
N VAL A 44 9.44 10.97 3.05
CA VAL A 44 9.75 9.87 2.14
C VAL A 44 11.06 9.22 2.54
N TRP A 45 11.06 7.88 2.56
CA TRP A 45 12.27 7.07 2.59
C TRP A 45 12.53 6.44 1.22
N GLU A 46 13.73 6.61 0.73
CA GLU A 46 14.25 5.91 -0.43
C GLU A 46 15.30 4.90 0.00
N TYR A 47 15.05 3.64 -0.28
CA TYR A 47 15.95 2.55 0.09
C TYR A 47 17.04 2.40 -0.97
N GLY A 48 18.29 2.43 -0.53
CA GLY A 48 19.47 2.25 -1.38
C GLY A 48 19.59 0.80 -1.85
N LEU A 49 19.89 0.65 -3.14
CA LEU A 49 20.31 -0.64 -3.70
C LEU A 49 21.79 -0.89 -3.36
N PRO A 50 22.24 -2.17 -3.34
CA PRO A 50 23.66 -2.49 -3.37
C PRO A 50 24.35 -1.82 -4.58
N ASP A 51 25.57 -1.32 -4.40
CA ASP A 51 26.29 -0.56 -5.43
C ASP A 51 26.48 -1.33 -6.75
N SER A 52 26.46 -2.67 -6.71
CA SER A 52 26.56 -3.55 -7.88
C SER A 52 25.23 -3.75 -8.62
N VAL A 53 24.11 -3.29 -8.06
CA VAL A 53 22.75 -3.51 -8.61
C VAL A 53 22.26 -2.25 -9.29
N LYS A 54 21.99 -2.37 -10.59
CA LYS A 54 21.26 -1.34 -11.35
C LYS A 54 19.81 -1.75 -11.42
N SER A 55 18.91 -0.82 -11.14
CA SER A 55 17.46 -1.02 -11.28
C SER A 55 16.92 -0.13 -12.39
N ASP A 56 16.03 -0.66 -13.16
CA ASP A 56 15.16 0.05 -14.09
C ASP A 56 13.70 0.06 -13.63
N ARG A 57 13.48 -0.40 -12.38
CA ARG A 57 12.15 -0.50 -11.75
C ARG A 57 12.17 0.14 -10.37
N THR A 58 11.24 1.05 -10.16
CA THR A 58 10.98 1.66 -8.85
C THR A 58 9.58 1.28 -8.36
N ILE A 59 9.51 0.80 -7.12
CA ILE A 59 8.24 0.45 -6.48
C ILE A 59 7.97 1.37 -5.30
N ILE A 60 6.78 2.00 -5.28
CA ILE A 60 6.34 2.87 -4.20
C ILE A 60 5.42 2.05 -3.28
N LEU A 61 5.76 2.00 -2.00
CA LEU A 61 4.97 1.32 -0.97
C LEU A 61 3.84 2.25 -0.51
N VAL A 62 2.61 1.81 -0.69
CA VAL A 62 1.39 2.54 -0.32
C VAL A 62 0.79 1.87 0.90
N GLY A 63 0.97 2.51 2.06
CA GLY A 63 0.72 1.93 3.38
C GLY A 63 -0.76 1.71 3.72
N THR A 64 -0.97 1.13 4.89
CA THR A 64 -2.28 0.80 5.44
C THR A 64 -2.90 1.97 6.21
N ASP A 65 -4.02 1.73 6.87
CA ASP A 65 -4.75 2.62 7.76
C ASP A 65 -4.07 2.82 9.13
N ALA A 66 -3.06 2.01 9.47
CA ALA A 66 -2.43 2.06 10.79
C ALA A 66 -0.90 2.16 10.72
N GLY A 67 -0.30 2.68 11.80
CA GLY A 67 1.14 2.83 11.93
C GLY A 67 1.71 3.98 11.11
N ASN A 68 2.80 3.75 10.43
CA ASN A 68 3.51 4.65 9.52
C ASN A 68 4.45 3.84 8.61
N MET A 69 5.25 4.49 7.76
CA MET A 69 6.11 3.78 6.80
C MET A 69 7.17 2.88 7.45
N SER A 70 7.47 3.02 8.75
CA SER A 70 8.42 2.13 9.44
C SER A 70 7.92 0.69 9.54
N TYR A 71 6.62 0.47 9.43
CA TYR A 71 6.02 -0.86 9.41
C TYR A 71 6.21 -1.59 8.07
N LEU A 72 6.64 -0.87 7.02
CA LEU A 72 6.85 -1.40 5.67
C LEU A 72 8.31 -1.85 5.41
N ILE A 73 9.19 -1.77 6.42
CA ILE A 73 10.62 -2.07 6.28
C ILE A 73 10.87 -3.51 5.80
N TRP A 74 10.03 -4.45 6.19
CA TRP A 74 10.16 -5.85 5.76
C TRP A 74 9.85 -6.03 4.28
N GLN A 75 8.79 -5.38 3.80
CA GLN A 75 8.46 -5.34 2.38
C GLN A 75 9.56 -4.66 1.58
N ALA A 76 10.06 -3.52 2.09
CA ALA A 76 11.18 -2.82 1.46
C ALA A 76 12.42 -3.72 1.36
N LYS A 77 12.79 -4.43 2.44
CA LYS A 77 13.93 -5.35 2.45
C LYS A 77 13.77 -6.45 1.41
N ALA A 78 12.59 -7.07 1.35
CA ALA A 78 12.29 -8.13 0.40
C ALA A 78 12.38 -7.63 -1.06
N PHE A 79 11.91 -6.41 -1.35
CA PHE A 79 11.95 -5.85 -2.71
C PHE A 79 13.34 -5.38 -3.13
N VAL A 80 14.07 -4.74 -2.20
CA VAL A 80 15.50 -4.38 -2.42
C VAL A 80 16.34 -5.62 -2.71
N SER A 81 16.10 -6.75 -2.02
CA SER A 81 16.82 -8.01 -2.28
C SER A 81 16.57 -8.58 -3.69
N LYS A 82 15.48 -8.18 -4.34
CA LYS A 82 15.17 -8.53 -5.74
C LYS A 82 15.61 -7.47 -6.76
N GLY A 83 16.38 -6.48 -6.32
CA GLY A 83 16.91 -5.43 -7.19
C GLY A 83 15.92 -4.33 -7.55
N LEU A 84 14.78 -4.24 -6.88
CA LEU A 84 13.86 -3.13 -7.05
C LEU A 84 14.32 -1.92 -6.23
N ARG A 85 14.31 -0.72 -6.82
CA ARG A 85 14.38 0.53 -6.06
C ARG A 85 13.07 0.70 -5.29
N VAL A 86 13.16 1.02 -4.01
CA VAL A 86 11.97 1.09 -3.14
C VAL A 86 11.83 2.50 -2.56
N ILE A 87 10.62 3.04 -2.66
CA ILE A 87 10.21 4.30 -2.05
C ILE A 87 9.10 3.98 -1.04
N ALA A 88 9.20 4.47 0.19
CA ALA A 88 8.11 4.45 1.15
C ALA A 88 7.79 5.88 1.58
N PHE A 89 6.57 6.16 1.95
CA PHE A 89 6.16 7.48 2.40
C PHE A 89 5.10 7.41 3.50
N ASP A 90 5.02 8.45 4.30
CA ASP A 90 3.95 8.65 5.25
C ASP A 90 2.88 9.55 4.64
N TYR A 91 1.62 9.16 4.73
CA TYR A 91 0.52 10.08 4.44
C TYR A 91 0.58 11.31 5.36
N ARG A 92 -0.04 12.42 4.97
CA ARG A 92 -0.28 13.54 5.90
C ARG A 92 -0.92 13.03 7.19
N GLY A 93 -0.47 13.51 8.34
CA GLY A 93 -0.91 13.03 9.65
C GLY A 93 -0.21 11.78 10.17
N PHE A 94 0.61 11.09 9.36
CA PHE A 94 1.40 9.93 9.72
C PHE A 94 2.88 10.29 9.86
N GLY A 95 3.65 9.53 10.66
CA GLY A 95 5.08 9.65 10.81
C GLY A 95 5.56 11.09 10.92
N LYS A 96 6.50 11.50 10.06
CA LYS A 96 7.04 12.86 10.00
C LYS A 96 6.41 13.74 8.91
N SER A 97 5.38 13.29 8.22
CA SER A 97 4.63 14.12 7.29
C SER A 97 3.89 15.24 8.02
N SER A 98 3.47 16.29 7.30
CA SER A 98 2.72 17.42 7.84
C SER A 98 1.56 16.98 8.71
N ASP A 99 1.26 17.77 9.72
CA ASP A 99 0.08 17.54 10.55
C ASP A 99 -1.19 17.62 9.71
N PHE A 100 -2.12 16.75 10.04
CA PHE A 100 -3.44 16.68 9.43
C PHE A 100 -4.44 16.18 10.48
N THR A 101 -5.60 16.83 10.56
CA THR A 101 -6.63 16.43 11.51
C THR A 101 -7.31 15.16 11.03
N ILE A 102 -7.04 14.06 11.71
CA ILE A 102 -7.61 12.73 11.38
C ILE A 102 -8.74 12.42 12.36
N ASN A 103 -9.95 12.26 11.83
CA ASN A 103 -11.01 11.54 12.52
C ASN A 103 -10.77 10.04 12.32
N LYS A 104 -10.52 9.33 13.40
CA LYS A 104 -10.15 7.91 13.38
C LYS A 104 -11.27 6.98 12.91
N ASP A 105 -12.50 7.47 12.81
CA ASP A 105 -13.63 6.69 12.31
C ASP A 105 -13.71 6.62 10.77
N PHE A 106 -12.92 7.44 10.06
CA PHE A 106 -12.88 7.39 8.59
C PHE A 106 -12.08 6.18 8.08
N LEU A 107 -12.58 5.50 7.05
CA LEU A 107 -11.88 4.39 6.40
C LEU A 107 -10.63 4.85 5.64
N PHE A 108 -10.68 6.03 5.04
CA PHE A 108 -9.57 6.67 4.31
C PHE A 108 -9.89 8.17 4.12
N TYR A 109 -8.90 8.91 3.60
CA TYR A 109 -9.08 10.29 3.16
C TYR A 109 -8.74 10.42 1.67
N THR A 110 -9.52 11.21 0.93
CA THR A 110 -9.27 11.48 -0.51
C THR A 110 -7.95 12.20 -0.72
N GLU A 111 -7.51 12.98 0.26
CA GLU A 111 -6.25 13.73 0.32
C GLU A 111 -5.03 12.81 0.28
N PHE A 112 -5.14 11.57 0.76
CA PHE A 112 -4.05 10.59 0.64
C PHE A 112 -3.73 10.23 -0.81
N GLY A 113 -4.72 10.39 -1.73
CA GLY A 113 -4.48 10.30 -3.16
C GLY A 113 -3.59 11.43 -3.70
N LEU A 114 -3.69 12.66 -3.14
CA LEU A 114 -2.81 13.78 -3.50
C LEU A 114 -1.39 13.57 -2.97
N ASP A 115 -1.26 12.98 -1.78
CA ASP A 115 0.05 12.61 -1.21
C ASP A 115 0.76 11.61 -2.12
N LEU A 116 0.07 10.53 -2.49
CA LEU A 116 0.59 9.51 -3.41
C LEU A 116 0.95 10.10 -4.78
N ASP A 117 0.08 10.94 -5.36
CA ASP A 117 0.35 11.60 -6.64
C ASP A 117 1.64 12.43 -6.60
N SER A 118 1.88 13.13 -5.49
CA SER A 118 3.07 13.96 -5.33
C SER A 118 4.35 13.11 -5.21
N VAL A 119 4.27 11.98 -4.50
CA VAL A 119 5.39 11.02 -4.42
C VAL A 119 5.66 10.38 -5.78
N ILE A 120 4.63 10.02 -6.55
CA ILE A 120 4.80 9.46 -7.90
C ILE A 120 5.49 10.48 -8.81
N ARG A 121 5.06 11.75 -8.82
CA ARG A 121 5.70 12.82 -9.61
C ARG A 121 7.17 13.00 -9.25
N ALA A 122 7.46 13.18 -7.97
CA ALA A 122 8.84 13.36 -7.50
C ALA A 122 9.73 12.14 -7.85
N THR A 123 9.17 10.92 -7.74
CA THR A 123 9.89 9.70 -8.12
C THR A 123 10.17 9.67 -9.62
N ARG A 124 9.20 10.05 -10.47
CA ARG A 124 9.36 10.07 -11.92
C ARG A 124 10.35 11.15 -12.38
N GLU A 125 10.36 12.30 -11.73
CA GLU A 125 11.35 13.35 -11.99
C GLU A 125 12.77 12.88 -11.64
N LYS A 126 12.92 12.16 -10.52
CA LYS A 126 14.23 11.64 -10.08
C LYS A 126 14.72 10.45 -10.90
N TYR A 127 13.80 9.59 -11.36
CA TYR A 127 14.05 8.35 -12.10
C TYR A 127 13.25 8.29 -13.40
N PRO A 128 13.56 9.16 -14.38
CA PRO A 128 12.73 9.30 -15.60
C PRO A 128 12.74 8.07 -16.50
N ASN A 129 13.74 7.20 -16.36
CA ASN A 129 13.88 5.98 -17.18
C ASN A 129 13.36 4.72 -16.48
N ASP A 130 13.03 4.80 -15.17
CA ASP A 130 12.52 3.65 -14.43
C ASP A 130 11.04 3.38 -14.77
N LYS A 131 10.67 2.12 -14.77
CA LYS A 131 9.27 1.69 -14.66
C LYS A 131 8.81 1.90 -13.23
N ILE A 132 7.88 2.80 -13.01
CA ILE A 132 7.38 3.15 -11.68
C ILE A 132 6.07 2.42 -11.41
N GLY A 133 6.05 1.65 -10.34
CA GLY A 133 4.87 0.93 -9.91
C GLY A 133 4.53 1.12 -8.44
N LEU A 134 3.39 0.56 -8.05
CA LEU A 134 2.90 0.60 -6.69
C LEU A 134 2.86 -0.80 -6.09
N TYR A 135 3.19 -0.88 -4.81
CA TYR A 135 2.80 -1.98 -3.93
C TYR A 135 1.88 -1.42 -2.84
N SER A 136 0.62 -1.80 -2.91
CA SER A 136 -0.44 -1.21 -2.10
C SER A 136 -1.06 -2.23 -1.17
N MET A 137 -1.30 -1.84 0.09
CA MET A 137 -1.84 -2.73 1.11
C MET A 137 -3.09 -2.13 1.76
N SER A 138 -4.15 -2.96 1.89
CA SER A 138 -5.39 -2.61 2.60
C SER A 138 -5.95 -1.25 2.17
N MET A 139 -6.08 -0.25 3.06
CA MET A 139 -6.49 1.13 2.71
C MET A 139 -5.71 1.68 1.51
N GLY A 140 -4.41 1.42 1.45
CA GLY A 140 -3.56 1.88 0.35
C GLY A 140 -3.98 1.36 -1.02
N THR A 141 -4.67 0.21 -1.11
CA THR A 141 -5.17 -0.30 -2.39
C THR A 141 -6.26 0.60 -2.96
N HIS A 142 -7.15 1.11 -2.11
CA HIS A 142 -8.20 2.05 -2.52
C HIS A 142 -7.62 3.43 -2.82
N VAL A 143 -6.69 3.93 -1.98
CA VAL A 143 -5.95 5.18 -2.25
C VAL A 143 -5.26 5.12 -3.61
N SER A 144 -4.66 3.99 -3.96
CA SER A 144 -4.02 3.77 -5.27
C SER A 144 -5.01 3.84 -6.44
N LEU A 145 -6.27 3.45 -6.26
CA LEU A 145 -7.32 3.61 -7.27
C LEU A 145 -7.77 5.09 -7.42
N TRP A 146 -7.64 5.90 -6.35
CA TRP A 146 -7.97 7.34 -6.36
C TRP A 146 -6.91 8.21 -7.03
N ARG A 147 -5.64 7.75 -7.13
CA ARG A 147 -4.55 8.51 -7.73
C ARG A 147 -4.91 9.06 -9.12
N LYS A 148 -4.29 10.16 -9.50
CA LYS A 148 -4.40 10.76 -10.84
C LYS A 148 -3.17 10.47 -11.69
N GLU A 149 -2.01 10.35 -11.05
CA GLU A 149 -0.73 10.08 -11.73
C GLU A 149 -0.68 8.66 -12.31
N LYS A 150 -0.03 8.53 -13.47
CA LYS A 150 0.16 7.25 -14.13
C LYS A 150 1.26 6.44 -13.48
N VAL A 151 1.07 5.11 -13.48
CA VAL A 151 2.11 4.15 -13.07
C VAL A 151 2.21 3.02 -14.09
N ASP A 152 3.38 2.40 -14.15
CA ASP A 152 3.67 1.38 -15.16
C ASP A 152 3.18 0.00 -14.73
N PHE A 153 3.05 -0.26 -13.41
CA PHE A 153 2.48 -1.49 -12.86
C PHE A 153 1.87 -1.25 -11.48
N SER A 154 1.03 -2.20 -11.02
CA SER A 154 0.43 -2.15 -9.69
C SER A 154 0.34 -3.55 -9.10
N ILE A 155 0.73 -3.67 -7.83
CA ILE A 155 0.61 -4.88 -7.03
C ILE A 155 -0.17 -4.52 -5.77
N ALA A 156 -1.15 -5.33 -5.43
CA ALA A 156 -2.06 -5.07 -4.32
C ALA A 156 -2.23 -6.29 -3.44
N GLU A 157 -2.36 -6.08 -2.12
CA GLU A 157 -2.77 -7.08 -1.15
C GLU A 157 -3.81 -6.50 -0.19
N GLY A 158 -4.83 -7.28 0.17
CA GLY A 158 -5.97 -6.76 0.92
C GLY A 158 -6.79 -5.77 0.09
N PHE A 159 -7.05 -6.12 -1.17
CA PHE A 159 -7.64 -5.24 -2.18
C PHE A 159 -9.14 -5.05 -2.00
N TYR A 160 -9.60 -3.82 -2.15
CA TYR A 160 -11.01 -3.50 -2.34
C TYR A 160 -11.19 -2.31 -3.29
N HIS A 161 -12.26 -2.35 -4.06
CA HIS A 161 -12.63 -1.29 -5.00
C HIS A 161 -13.92 -0.56 -4.60
N ASP A 162 -14.69 -1.14 -3.68
CA ASP A 162 -15.94 -0.60 -3.14
C ASP A 162 -15.83 -0.38 -1.63
N PRO A 163 -15.58 0.86 -1.18
CA PRO A 163 -15.41 1.16 0.23
C PRO A 163 -16.69 0.94 1.05
N GLN A 164 -17.88 1.01 0.44
CA GLN A 164 -19.13 0.76 1.15
C GLN A 164 -19.26 -0.71 1.59
N LYS A 165 -18.79 -1.64 0.76
CA LYS A 165 -18.77 -3.07 1.13
C LYS A 165 -17.87 -3.31 2.35
N VAL A 166 -16.70 -2.65 2.40
CA VAL A 166 -15.76 -2.76 3.52
C VAL A 166 -16.38 -2.21 4.81
N VAL A 167 -16.97 -1.02 4.77
CA VAL A 167 -17.67 -0.42 5.93
C VAL A 167 -18.77 -1.33 6.45
N ASN A 168 -19.59 -1.88 5.55
CA ASN A 168 -20.66 -2.80 5.94
C ASN A 168 -20.13 -4.07 6.62
N ARG A 169 -19.01 -4.63 6.12
CA ARG A 169 -18.37 -5.81 6.71
C ARG A 169 -17.76 -5.50 8.08
N ILE A 170 -17.10 -4.35 8.24
CA ILE A 170 -16.58 -3.90 9.53
C ILE A 170 -17.73 -3.82 10.55
N LYS A 171 -18.84 -3.20 10.16
CA LYS A 171 -20.01 -3.10 11.03
C LYS A 171 -20.57 -4.48 11.43
N VAL A 172 -20.69 -5.40 10.48
CA VAL A 172 -21.20 -6.76 10.74
C VAL A 172 -20.22 -7.57 11.60
N ASN A 173 -18.93 -7.52 11.28
CA ASN A 173 -17.93 -8.39 11.91
C ASN A 173 -17.44 -7.89 13.25
N LYS A 174 -17.42 -6.56 13.45
CA LYS A 174 -16.84 -5.91 14.65
C LYS A 174 -17.84 -5.07 15.43
N GLY A 175 -19.02 -4.77 14.89
CA GLY A 175 -20.00 -3.87 15.52
C GLY A 175 -19.64 -2.38 15.43
N GLU A 176 -18.61 -2.02 14.68
CA GLU A 176 -18.04 -0.68 14.61
C GLU A 176 -18.68 0.14 13.49
N THR A 177 -18.88 1.44 13.77
CA THR A 177 -19.33 2.39 12.75
C THR A 177 -18.11 3.06 12.13
N THR A 178 -17.90 2.80 10.84
CA THR A 178 -16.84 3.44 10.04
C THR A 178 -17.45 4.43 9.07
N LEU A 179 -16.84 5.61 8.95
CA LEU A 179 -17.26 6.69 8.08
C LEU A 179 -16.54 6.62 6.73
N LEU A 180 -17.18 7.14 5.70
CA LEU A 180 -16.57 7.35 4.40
C LEU A 180 -16.40 8.85 4.11
N PRO A 181 -15.31 9.26 3.44
CA PRO A 181 -15.16 10.65 3.04
C PRO A 181 -16.21 11.05 2.00
N GLN A 182 -16.49 12.34 1.92
CA GLN A 182 -17.41 12.87 0.92
C GLN A 182 -16.97 12.48 -0.50
N GLY A 183 -17.90 12.00 -1.30
CA GLY A 183 -17.63 11.55 -2.67
C GLY A 183 -17.04 10.14 -2.78
N ALA A 184 -16.88 9.42 -1.67
CA ALA A 184 -16.49 8.01 -1.72
C ALA A 184 -17.47 7.20 -2.57
N LYS A 185 -16.93 6.46 -3.52
CA LYS A 185 -17.72 5.63 -4.46
C LYS A 185 -16.90 4.44 -4.93
N PRO A 186 -17.54 3.37 -5.40
CA PRO A 186 -16.85 2.26 -6.04
C PRO A 186 -16.05 2.72 -7.26
N ILE A 187 -14.80 2.23 -7.37
CA ILE A 187 -13.96 2.42 -8.55
C ILE A 187 -13.90 1.10 -9.29
N THR A 188 -14.74 0.95 -10.30
CA THR A 188 -14.96 -0.34 -10.97
C THR A 188 -14.06 -0.58 -12.18
N ARG A 189 -13.29 0.44 -12.61
CA ARG A 189 -12.37 0.35 -13.74
C ARG A 189 -11.04 1.02 -13.42
N LEU A 190 -9.96 0.39 -13.86
CA LEU A 190 -8.66 1.05 -13.93
C LEU A 190 -8.74 2.21 -14.93
N LYS A 191 -8.09 3.33 -14.60
CA LYS A 191 -8.02 4.50 -15.50
C LYS A 191 -7.17 4.20 -16.74
N GLU A 192 -6.26 3.25 -16.61
CA GLU A 192 -5.29 2.87 -17.63
C GLU A 192 -5.21 1.34 -17.70
N LYS A 193 -4.64 0.84 -18.82
CA LYS A 193 -4.33 -0.60 -18.96
C LYS A 193 -3.06 -0.98 -18.20
N THR A 194 -2.95 -0.56 -16.94
CA THR A 194 -1.81 -0.85 -16.07
C THR A 194 -1.80 -2.33 -15.72
N PRO A 195 -0.72 -3.08 -16.00
CA PRO A 195 -0.54 -4.43 -15.49
C PRO A 195 -0.75 -4.46 -13.98
N THR A 196 -1.71 -5.26 -13.52
CA THR A 196 -2.11 -5.29 -12.12
C THR A 196 -2.15 -6.72 -11.62
N MET A 197 -1.48 -6.96 -10.47
CA MET A 197 -1.54 -8.22 -9.73
C MET A 197 -2.18 -7.97 -8.37
N ILE A 198 -3.05 -8.89 -7.94
CA ILE A 198 -3.75 -8.81 -6.65
C ILE A 198 -3.54 -10.11 -5.90
N PHE A 199 -2.96 -10.02 -4.70
CA PHE A 199 -2.89 -11.13 -3.75
C PHE A 199 -4.13 -11.11 -2.86
N CYS A 200 -4.81 -12.25 -2.76
CA CYS A 200 -6.07 -12.41 -2.05
C CYS A 200 -5.98 -13.53 -1.01
N ALA A 201 -6.24 -13.19 0.24
CA ALA A 201 -6.27 -14.13 1.35
C ALA A 201 -7.68 -14.75 1.49
N SER A 202 -7.77 -16.08 1.55
CA SER A 202 -9.07 -16.77 1.62
C SER A 202 -9.82 -16.57 2.94
N ASN A 203 -9.09 -16.24 4.01
CA ASN A 203 -9.67 -16.02 5.35
C ASN A 203 -9.95 -14.55 5.64
N ASP A 204 -9.64 -13.64 4.70
CA ASP A 204 -9.91 -12.21 4.87
C ASP A 204 -11.41 -11.93 4.77
N LYS A 205 -12.00 -11.50 5.88
CA LYS A 205 -13.44 -11.18 5.97
C LYS A 205 -13.75 -9.70 5.74
N THR A 206 -12.71 -8.88 5.56
CA THR A 206 -12.85 -7.42 5.36
C THR A 206 -12.64 -7.06 3.89
N THR A 207 -11.51 -7.47 3.31
CA THR A 207 -11.18 -7.28 1.90
C THR A 207 -11.20 -8.63 1.19
N MET A 208 -12.43 -9.10 0.93
CA MET A 208 -12.66 -10.47 0.48
C MET A 208 -12.16 -10.71 -0.95
N THR A 209 -11.72 -11.94 -1.24
CA THR A 209 -11.30 -12.38 -2.59
C THR A 209 -12.35 -12.08 -3.67
N GLU A 210 -13.63 -12.09 -3.33
CA GLU A 210 -14.75 -11.76 -4.21
C GLU A 210 -14.67 -10.33 -4.75
N ASP A 211 -14.12 -9.38 -4.00
CA ASP A 211 -13.95 -7.99 -4.45
C ASP A 211 -12.95 -7.93 -5.61
N ALA A 212 -11.85 -8.65 -5.52
CA ALA A 212 -10.86 -8.75 -6.59
C ALA A 212 -11.44 -9.49 -7.82
N LYS A 213 -12.18 -10.57 -7.60
CA LYS A 213 -12.86 -11.33 -8.67
C LYS A 213 -13.92 -10.48 -9.38
N GLU A 214 -14.68 -9.67 -8.65
CA GLU A 214 -15.64 -8.73 -9.23
C GLU A 214 -14.93 -7.66 -10.06
N PHE A 215 -13.85 -7.11 -9.54
CA PHE A 215 -13.04 -6.12 -10.24
C PHE A 215 -12.42 -6.69 -11.53
N ALA A 216 -11.96 -7.94 -11.49
CA ALA A 216 -11.39 -8.65 -12.64
C ALA A 216 -12.37 -8.84 -13.81
N LYS A 217 -13.69 -8.87 -13.56
CA LYS A 217 -14.70 -8.96 -14.62
C LYS A 217 -14.66 -7.76 -15.59
N ARG A 218 -14.11 -6.63 -15.15
CA ARG A 218 -14.06 -5.38 -15.92
C ARG A 218 -12.66 -4.87 -16.20
N ASN A 219 -11.65 -5.54 -15.63
CA ASN A 219 -10.25 -5.13 -15.68
C ASN A 219 -9.36 -6.35 -15.93
N ARG A 220 -8.31 -6.18 -16.72
CA ARG A 220 -7.31 -7.24 -16.88
C ARG A 220 -6.37 -7.22 -15.69
N VAL A 221 -6.60 -8.11 -14.73
CA VAL A 221 -5.77 -8.27 -13.52
C VAL A 221 -5.38 -9.74 -13.33
N THR A 222 -4.23 -9.97 -12.73
CA THR A 222 -3.78 -11.30 -12.29
C THR A 222 -4.13 -11.45 -10.82
N ILE A 223 -4.88 -12.50 -10.45
CA ILE A 223 -5.24 -12.80 -9.06
C ILE A 223 -4.40 -13.98 -8.58
N ILE A 224 -3.79 -13.82 -7.41
CA ILE A 224 -3.09 -14.87 -6.67
C ILE A 224 -3.84 -15.10 -5.37
N GLU A 225 -4.53 -16.22 -5.28
CA GLU A 225 -5.24 -16.61 -4.05
C GLU A 225 -4.30 -17.42 -3.15
N PHE A 226 -4.39 -17.22 -1.84
CA PHE A 226 -3.63 -17.98 -0.87
C PHE A 226 -4.47 -18.26 0.39
N ASN A 227 -4.14 -19.34 1.07
CA ASN A 227 -4.76 -19.69 2.34
C ASN A 227 -4.05 -18.92 3.47
N GLY A 228 -4.67 -17.87 3.94
CA GLY A 228 -4.10 -16.98 4.96
C GLY A 228 -5.08 -15.87 5.34
N ASP A 229 -4.63 -15.05 6.28
CA ASP A 229 -5.37 -13.91 6.81
C ASP A 229 -5.00 -12.61 6.09
N HIS A 230 -5.68 -11.53 6.45
CA HIS A 230 -5.45 -10.17 5.91
C HIS A 230 -3.97 -9.79 5.94
N LEU A 231 -3.41 -9.41 4.80
CA LEU A 231 -1.99 -9.03 4.61
C LEU A 231 -0.98 -10.13 4.99
N GLY A 232 -1.38 -11.40 4.92
CA GLY A 232 -0.56 -12.55 5.29
C GLY A 232 0.32 -13.13 4.18
N GLY A 233 0.28 -12.56 2.96
CA GLY A 233 0.90 -13.15 1.78
C GLY A 233 2.41 -13.41 1.91
N MET A 234 3.16 -12.46 2.42
CA MET A 234 4.60 -12.63 2.64
C MET A 234 4.95 -13.71 3.66
N ASN A 235 4.06 -14.00 4.61
CA ASN A 235 4.24 -15.10 5.56
C ASN A 235 3.94 -16.47 4.93
N VAL A 236 2.91 -16.52 4.08
CA VAL A 236 2.47 -17.76 3.42
C VAL A 236 3.42 -18.14 2.29
N PHE A 237 3.79 -17.19 1.44
CA PHE A 237 4.74 -17.39 0.34
C PHE A 237 6.19 -17.18 0.80
N ARG A 238 6.58 -17.93 1.82
CA ARG A 238 7.92 -17.94 2.36
C ARG A 238 8.53 -19.31 2.14
N LYS A 239 9.69 -19.34 1.51
CA LYS A 239 10.46 -20.57 1.26
C LYS A 239 11.70 -20.65 2.15
N ASN A 240 12.58 -19.68 2.06
CA ASN A 240 13.83 -19.62 2.84
C ASN A 240 13.86 -18.39 3.75
N GLU A 241 13.36 -17.24 3.26
CA GLU A 241 13.29 -15.97 3.97
C GLU A 241 11.88 -15.39 3.92
N TYR A 242 11.67 -14.27 4.63
CA TYR A 242 10.39 -13.59 4.66
C TYR A 242 10.00 -13.07 3.26
N GLY A 243 8.96 -13.67 2.70
CA GLY A 243 8.36 -13.23 1.45
C GLY A 243 9.19 -13.51 0.18
N ASP A 244 10.17 -14.42 0.22
CA ASP A 244 11.01 -14.72 -0.94
C ASP A 244 10.23 -15.28 -2.13
N GLU A 245 9.33 -16.25 -1.93
CA GLU A 245 8.44 -16.76 -2.99
C GLU A 245 7.38 -15.71 -3.40
N TYR A 246 6.92 -14.87 -2.48
CA TYR A 246 6.01 -13.76 -2.76
C TYR A 246 6.63 -12.81 -3.78
N THR A 247 7.86 -12.39 -3.51
CA THR A 247 8.60 -11.49 -4.39
C THR A 247 8.97 -12.15 -5.72
N ASP A 248 9.26 -13.46 -5.75
CA ASP A 248 9.47 -14.18 -7.00
C ASP A 248 8.23 -14.15 -7.90
N LYS A 249 7.04 -14.38 -7.33
CA LYS A 249 5.77 -14.25 -8.07
C LYS A 249 5.57 -12.83 -8.63
N MET A 250 5.96 -11.80 -7.86
CA MET A 250 5.91 -10.42 -8.34
C MET A 250 6.85 -10.19 -9.52
N ILE A 251 8.13 -10.57 -9.41
CA ILE A 251 9.13 -10.41 -10.47
C ILE A 251 8.72 -11.17 -11.73
N ASP A 252 8.24 -12.40 -11.59
CA ASP A 252 7.70 -13.18 -12.72
C ASP A 252 6.55 -12.47 -13.43
N PHE A 253 5.64 -11.89 -12.66
CA PHE A 253 4.53 -11.11 -13.22
C PHE A 253 5.03 -9.87 -13.97
N LEU A 254 5.95 -9.10 -13.40
CA LEU A 254 6.51 -7.91 -14.05
C LEU A 254 7.22 -8.27 -15.35
N ASN A 255 8.04 -9.31 -15.35
CA ASN A 255 8.75 -9.79 -16.55
C ASN A 255 7.78 -10.24 -17.66
N LYS A 256 6.73 -11.01 -17.32
CA LYS A 256 5.68 -11.44 -18.25
C LYS A 256 4.84 -10.29 -18.79
N SER A 257 4.75 -9.21 -18.05
CA SER A 257 3.98 -8.01 -18.41
C SER A 257 4.79 -7.00 -19.23
N GLY A 258 6.09 -7.22 -19.40
CA GLY A 258 7.00 -6.32 -20.14
C GLY A 258 7.29 -5.01 -19.38
N VAL A 259 7.20 -5.04 -18.07
CA VAL A 259 7.49 -3.90 -17.17
C VAL A 259 8.57 -4.21 -16.18
#